data_be6d83fdb0179e54d0a82b7242858907
#
_entry.id   be6d83fdb0179e54d0a82b7242858907
#
_cell.length_a   1.000
_cell.length_b   1.000
_cell.length_c   1.000
_cell.angle_alpha   90.00
_cell.angle_beta   90.00
_cell.angle_gamma   90.00
#
_symmetry.space_group_name_H-M   'P 1'
#
loop_
_entity.id
_entity.type
_entity.pdbx_description
1 polymer ?
#
loop_
_entity_poly.entity_id
_entity_poly.type
_entity_poly.pdbx_seq_one_letter_code
_entity_poly.pdbx_strand_id
1 'polypeptide(L)'
;MSNKYPTEPVVRVGVLTAQEIDVDLQGVYTADGEAVTGPQHLTLSPDNKVVWNGRQYDRLLFKASSDSCVFEIKDVVIGVNFHWERKENQRFVGDLEFLYENGLVAVDIVPVED
;
A
#
# COMPACT_ATOMS: atom_id res chain seq x y z
N MET A 1 -24.65 -8.02 -16.33
CA MET A 1 -24.38 -7.99 -15.83
C MET A 1 -24.17 -7.77 -15.16
N SER A 2 -23.78 -7.78 -15.29
CA SER A 2 -23.27 -7.67 -14.71
C SER A 2 -23.08 -7.78 -13.85
N ASN A 3 -22.96 -7.62 -13.59
CA ASN A 3 -22.56 -7.81 -12.68
C ASN A 3 -22.84 -8.58 -12.07
N LYS A 4 -22.94 -8.73 -12.44
CA LYS A 4 -22.98 -9.56 -11.79
C LYS A 4 -22.02 -10.14 -11.02
N TYR A 5 -21.25 -9.58 -10.88
CA TYR A 5 -20.12 -10.19 -10.26
C TYR A 5 -20.25 -10.08 -8.76
N PRO A 6 -19.94 -11.14 -7.99
CA PRO A 6 -19.85 -10.97 -6.55
C PRO A 6 -18.69 -10.04 -6.18
N THR A 7 -17.66 -9.96 -7.00
CA THR A 7 -16.55 -9.05 -6.79
C THR A 7 -16.20 -8.36 -8.09
N GLU A 8 -15.83 -7.11 -7.98
CA GLU A 8 -15.36 -6.38 -9.15
C GLU A 8 -13.94 -6.79 -9.49
N PRO A 9 -13.59 -6.79 -10.78
CA PRO A 9 -12.20 -6.98 -11.13
C PRO A 9 -11.36 -5.85 -10.55
N VAL A 10 -10.17 -6.22 -10.11
CA VAL A 10 -9.25 -5.23 -9.55
C VAL A 10 -7.90 -5.38 -10.24
N VAL A 11 -7.16 -4.28 -10.27
CA VAL A 11 -5.80 -4.27 -10.75
C VAL A 11 -4.88 -4.11 -9.53
N ARG A 12 -3.88 -4.96 -9.46
CA ARG A 12 -2.88 -4.88 -8.40
C ARG A 12 -1.60 -4.31 -8.99
N VAL A 13 -1.20 -3.16 -8.48
CA VAL A 13 -0.04 -2.45 -9.02
C VAL A 13 1.02 -2.37 -7.93
N GLY A 14 2.17 -3.00 -8.16
CA GLY A 14 3.30 -2.86 -7.25
C GLY A 14 3.86 -1.46 -7.35
N VAL A 15 3.89 -0.76 -6.24
CA VAL A 15 4.27 0.64 -6.21
C VAL A 15 5.70 0.81 -5.77
N LEU A 16 6.13 0.04 -4.78
CA LEU A 16 7.42 0.25 -4.16
C LEU A 16 7.87 -1.05 -3.48
N THR A 17 9.16 -1.34 -3.57
CA THR A 17 9.77 -2.42 -2.82
C THR A 17 10.94 -1.82 -2.04
N ALA A 18 10.95 -2.04 -0.73
CA ALA A 18 11.97 -1.46 0.13
C ALA A 18 12.11 -2.28 1.41
N GLN A 19 13.04 -1.89 2.28
CA GLN A 19 13.19 -2.52 3.59
C GLN A 19 12.20 -1.96 4.59
N GLU A 20 11.80 -0.71 4.39
CA GLU A 20 10.80 -0.04 5.21
C GLU A 20 10.07 0.96 4.33
N ILE A 21 8.83 1.21 4.67
CA ILE A 21 7.98 2.09 3.89
C ILE A 21 7.21 2.99 4.84
N ASP A 22 7.24 4.29 4.54
CA ASP A 22 6.41 5.27 5.23
C ASP A 22 5.26 5.66 4.31
N VAL A 23 4.05 5.60 4.83
CA VAL A 23 2.87 5.97 4.06
C VAL A 23 1.99 6.89 4.91
N ASP A 24 1.40 7.88 4.28
CA ASP A 24 0.46 8.78 4.92
C ASP A 24 -0.93 8.47 4.40
N LEU A 25 -1.79 8.00 5.28
CA LEU A 25 -3.16 7.66 4.93
C LEU A 25 -4.02 8.91 5.05
N GLN A 26 -4.52 9.40 3.93
CA GLN A 26 -5.37 10.58 3.88
C GLN A 26 -6.81 10.14 3.72
N GLY A 27 -7.48 9.97 4.83
CA GLY A 27 -8.78 9.36 4.92
C GLY A 27 -8.72 8.19 5.88
N VAL A 28 -9.85 7.58 6.12
CA VAL A 28 -9.93 6.46 7.07
C VAL A 28 -9.82 5.14 6.33
N TYR A 29 -8.87 4.33 6.75
CA TYR A 29 -8.69 2.97 6.25
C TYR A 29 -8.96 1.99 7.36
N THR A 30 -9.24 0.76 7.00
CA THR A 30 -9.42 -0.32 7.98
C THR A 30 -8.32 -1.35 7.78
N ALA A 31 -7.62 -1.67 8.87
CA ALA A 31 -6.57 -2.67 8.86
C ALA A 31 -6.71 -3.49 10.14
N ASP A 32 -6.70 -4.81 9.98
CA ASP A 32 -6.79 -5.73 11.11
C ASP A 32 -7.99 -5.39 12.02
N GLY A 33 -9.11 -4.97 11.39
CA GLY A 33 -10.32 -4.66 12.10
C GLY A 33 -10.34 -3.31 12.79
N GLU A 34 -9.34 -2.46 12.55
CA GLU A 34 -9.22 -1.17 13.22
C GLU A 34 -9.23 -0.05 12.20
N ALA A 35 -9.81 1.08 12.58
CA ALA A 35 -9.77 2.27 11.75
C ALA A 35 -8.40 2.93 11.89
N VAL A 36 -7.79 3.28 10.76
CA VAL A 36 -6.42 3.81 10.73
C VAL A 36 -6.40 5.01 9.80
N THR A 37 -5.69 6.05 10.21
CA THR A 37 -5.49 7.22 9.37
C THR A 37 -4.16 7.87 9.75
N GLY A 38 -3.65 8.73 8.87
CA GLY A 38 -2.40 9.46 9.12
C GLY A 38 -1.16 8.67 8.78
N PRO A 39 0.00 9.12 9.24
CA PRO A 39 1.26 8.46 8.88
C PRO A 39 1.39 7.07 9.52
N GLN A 40 1.84 6.12 8.72
CA GLN A 40 2.07 4.75 9.14
C GLN A 40 3.46 4.33 8.71
N HIS A 41 4.08 3.47 9.48
CA HIS A 41 5.43 2.98 9.20
C HIS A 41 5.43 1.47 9.21
N LEU A 42 5.90 0.87 8.12
CA LEU A 42 5.94 -0.58 7.96
C LEU A 42 7.37 -1.02 7.75
N THR A 43 7.72 -2.13 8.36
CA THR A 43 9.06 -2.71 8.23
C THR A 43 8.95 -4.20 8.01
N LEU A 44 10.09 -4.86 7.91
CA LEU A 44 10.16 -6.32 7.82
C LEU A 44 10.80 -6.89 9.08
N SER A 45 10.27 -8.00 9.54
CA SER A 45 10.89 -8.76 10.62
C SER A 45 12.02 -9.63 10.07
N PRO A 46 12.85 -10.20 10.94
CA PRO A 46 13.85 -11.16 10.47
C PRO A 46 13.28 -12.37 9.76
N ASP A 47 12.01 -12.68 9.99
CA ASP A 47 11.31 -13.79 9.36
C ASP A 47 10.61 -13.38 8.07
N ASN A 48 10.89 -12.18 7.57
CA ASN A 48 10.28 -11.66 6.34
C ASN A 48 8.78 -11.48 6.45
N LYS A 49 8.35 -11.04 7.64
CA LYS A 49 6.95 -10.69 7.85
C LYS A 49 6.81 -9.18 7.85
N VAL A 50 5.62 -8.72 7.48
CA VAL A 50 5.30 -7.30 7.56
C VAL A 50 5.10 -6.92 9.02
N VAL A 51 5.80 -5.90 9.50
CA VAL A 51 5.67 -5.44 10.88
C VAL A 51 4.95 -4.11 10.89
N TRP A 52 3.90 -4.03 11.68
CA TRP A 52 3.10 -2.81 11.84
C TRP A 52 2.53 -2.80 13.25
N ASN A 53 2.73 -1.68 13.95
CA ASN A 53 2.24 -1.52 15.33
C ASN A 53 2.67 -2.65 16.26
N GLY A 54 3.89 -3.14 16.06
CA GLY A 54 4.42 -4.20 16.91
C GLY A 54 3.87 -5.58 16.62
N ARG A 55 3.14 -5.74 15.54
CA ARG A 55 2.57 -7.03 15.13
C ARG A 55 3.17 -7.46 13.80
N GLN A 56 3.16 -8.75 13.55
CA GLN A 56 3.70 -9.32 12.32
C GLN A 56 2.57 -9.92 11.50
N TYR A 57 2.64 -9.72 10.18
CA TYR A 57 1.61 -10.19 9.26
C TYR A 57 2.27 -10.82 8.04
N ASP A 58 1.67 -11.87 7.51
CA ASP A 58 2.08 -12.38 6.20
C ASP A 58 1.68 -11.38 5.12
N ARG A 59 0.55 -10.77 5.32
CA ARG A 59 -0.04 -9.84 4.37
C ARG A 59 -0.90 -8.87 5.16
N LEU A 60 -0.72 -7.60 4.94
CA LEU A 60 -1.47 -6.58 5.68
C LEU A 60 -2.21 -5.69 4.68
N LEU A 61 -3.53 -5.67 4.79
CA LEU A 61 -4.36 -4.89 3.88
C LEU A 61 -4.94 -3.68 4.61
N PHE A 62 -4.74 -2.51 4.02
CA PHE A 62 -5.41 -1.28 4.45
C PHE A 62 -6.53 -1.03 3.46
N LYS A 63 -7.75 -1.23 3.89
CA LYS A 63 -8.91 -1.11 3.03
C LYS A 63 -9.51 0.27 3.16
N ALA A 64 -9.67 0.96 2.04
CA ALA A 64 -10.23 2.31 2.02
C ALA A 64 -11.70 2.26 2.41
N SER A 65 -12.12 3.20 3.27
CA SER A 65 -13.49 3.25 3.72
C SER A 65 -14.39 3.98 2.73
N SER A 66 -13.81 4.74 1.79
CA SER A 66 -14.57 5.45 0.79
C SER A 66 -13.69 5.72 -0.42
N ASP A 67 -14.31 6.14 -1.52
CA ASP A 67 -13.59 6.44 -2.75
C ASP A 67 -12.74 7.69 -2.63
N SER A 68 -12.96 8.49 -1.61
CA SER A 68 -12.19 9.71 -1.42
C SER A 68 -10.88 9.48 -0.67
N CYS A 69 -10.65 8.26 -0.19
CA CYS A 69 -9.42 7.95 0.52
C CYS A 69 -8.24 7.91 -0.44
N VAL A 70 -7.14 8.51 0.00
CA VAL A 70 -5.90 8.57 -0.77
C VAL A 70 -4.78 8.19 0.18
N PHE A 71 -3.77 7.49 -0.31
CA PHE A 71 -2.57 7.30 0.48
C PHE A 71 -1.38 7.85 -0.29
N GLU A 72 -0.43 8.38 0.46
CA GLU A 72 0.79 8.95 -0.11
C GLU A 72 1.97 8.13 0.39
N ILE A 73 2.75 7.58 -0.54
CA ILE A 73 3.96 6.85 -0.18
C ILE A 73 5.13 7.80 -0.34
N LYS A 74 5.94 7.89 0.70
CA LYS A 74 7.02 8.85 0.76
C LYS A 74 8.30 8.26 0.24
N ASP A 75 9.14 9.12 -0.32
CA ASP A 75 10.49 8.76 -0.76
C ASP A 75 10.52 7.70 -1.84
N VAL A 76 9.54 7.73 -2.74
CA VAL A 76 9.57 6.86 -3.90
C VAL A 76 10.72 7.31 -4.81
N VAL A 77 11.59 6.38 -5.17
CA VAL A 77 12.76 6.72 -6.00
C VAL A 77 12.34 6.76 -7.45
N ILE A 78 12.61 7.88 -8.09
CA ILE A 78 12.29 8.11 -9.49
C ILE A 78 13.59 8.28 -10.25
N GLY A 79 13.67 7.67 -11.42
CA GLY A 79 14.87 7.76 -12.23
C GLY A 79 15.96 6.83 -11.76
N VAL A 80 15.59 5.65 -11.31
CA VAL A 80 16.54 4.66 -10.82
C VAL A 80 17.56 4.33 -11.89
N ASN A 81 18.83 4.25 -11.48
CA ASN A 81 19.98 3.98 -12.33
C ASN A 81 20.44 5.19 -13.15
N PHE A 82 19.93 6.37 -12.83
CA PHE A 82 20.40 7.60 -13.46
C PHE A 82 21.02 8.47 -12.38
N HIS A 83 22.03 9.23 -12.76
CA HIS A 83 22.68 10.09 -11.79
C HIS A 83 21.83 11.29 -11.38
N TRP A 84 20.71 11.51 -12.02
CA TRP A 84 19.77 12.55 -11.60
C TRP A 84 18.56 11.96 -10.90
N GLU A 85 18.63 10.72 -10.44
CA GLU A 85 17.50 10.14 -9.74
C GLU A 85 17.15 10.97 -8.52
N ARG A 86 15.89 10.95 -8.16
CA ARG A 86 15.40 11.73 -7.03
C ARG A 86 14.28 10.98 -6.36
N LYS A 87 14.00 11.37 -5.13
CA LYS A 87 12.92 10.79 -4.36
C LYS A 87 11.75 11.75 -4.34
N GLU A 88 10.56 11.23 -4.56
CA GLU A 88 9.35 12.03 -4.54
C GLU A 88 8.26 11.27 -3.81
N ASN A 89 7.31 12.02 -3.26
CA ASN A 89 6.12 11.43 -2.67
C ASN A 89 5.13 11.19 -3.79
N GLN A 90 4.46 10.02 -3.73
CA GLN A 90 3.48 9.63 -4.74
C GLN A 90 2.15 9.35 -4.06
N ARG A 91 1.08 9.80 -4.67
CA ARG A 91 -0.28 9.59 -4.15
C ARG A 91 -1.01 8.57 -4.99
N PHE A 92 -1.80 7.76 -4.29
CA PHE A 92 -2.55 6.68 -4.93
C PHE A 92 -3.94 6.59 -4.32
N VAL A 93 -4.88 6.04 -5.10
CA VAL A 93 -6.24 5.76 -4.62
C VAL A 93 -6.42 4.25 -4.56
N GLY A 94 -7.45 3.81 -3.85
CA GLY A 94 -7.75 2.39 -3.72
C GLY A 94 -7.27 1.82 -2.41
N ASP A 95 -7.24 0.50 -2.34
CA ASP A 95 -6.76 -0.19 -1.14
C ASP A 95 -5.25 -0.36 -1.24
N LEU A 96 -4.61 -0.50 -0.08
CA LEU A 96 -3.15 -0.62 -0.02
C LEU A 96 -2.80 -1.90 0.72
N GLU A 97 -1.98 -2.74 0.09
CA GLU A 97 -1.57 -4.00 0.68
C GLU A 97 -0.06 -4.05 0.81
N PHE A 98 0.40 -4.59 1.93
CA PHE A 98 1.83 -4.83 2.15
C PHE A 98 2.08 -6.31 2.29
N LEU A 99 3.16 -6.79 1.67
CA LEU A 99 3.57 -8.18 1.76
C LEU A 99 5.07 -8.28 1.52
N TYR A 100 5.62 -9.45 1.76
CA TYR A 100 7.03 -9.70 1.47
C TYR A 100 7.16 -10.42 0.13
N GLU A 101 7.96 -9.84 -0.75
CA GLU A 101 8.32 -10.48 -2.02
C GLU A 101 9.66 -9.89 -2.44
N ASN A 102 10.75 -10.52 -1.96
CA ASN A 102 12.11 -10.00 -2.15
C ASN A 102 12.28 -8.62 -1.53
N GLY A 103 11.55 -8.36 -0.45
CA GLY A 103 11.52 -7.09 0.24
C GLY A 103 10.11 -6.76 0.62
N LEU A 104 9.93 -5.66 1.32
CA LEU A 104 8.60 -5.18 1.68
C LEU A 104 8.01 -4.48 0.45
N VAL A 105 6.90 -5.00 -0.03
CA VAL A 105 6.25 -4.50 -1.24
C VAL A 105 4.96 -3.81 -0.87
N ALA A 106 4.76 -2.61 -1.41
CA ALA A 106 3.49 -1.90 -1.32
C ALA A 106 2.75 -2.11 -2.63
N VAL A 107 1.50 -2.54 -2.54
CA VAL A 107 0.66 -2.83 -3.70
C VAL A 107 -0.59 -1.99 -3.63
N ASP A 108 -0.86 -1.25 -4.70
CA ASP A 108 -2.08 -0.48 -4.84
C ASP A 108 -3.11 -1.36 -5.52
N ILE A 109 -4.25 -1.54 -4.87
CA ILE A 109 -5.33 -2.36 -5.40
C ILE A 109 -6.44 -1.43 -5.86
N VAL A 110 -6.59 -1.32 -7.16
CA VAL A 110 -7.50 -0.36 -7.77
C VAL A 110 -8.63 -1.12 -8.46
N PRO A 111 -9.89 -0.79 -8.16
CA PRO A 111 -10.98 -1.41 -8.90
C PRO A 111 -10.95 -0.93 -10.35
N VAL A 112 -11.24 -1.86 -11.25
CA VAL A 112 -11.35 -1.54 -12.67
C VAL A 112 -12.79 -1.14 -12.93
N GLU A 113 -12.95 0.04 -13.50
CA GLU A 113 -14.29 0.53 -13.85
C GLU A 113 -14.49 0.46 -15.35
N ASP A 114 -15.69 0.14 -15.74
CA ASP A 114 -16.04 0.10 -17.16
C ASP A 114 -16.47 1.44 -17.70
#